data_1eb0a7ba6f7a0ef65e614f98db4b98e9
#
_entry.id   1eb0a7ba6f7a0ef65e614f98db4b98e9
#
_cell.length_a   1.000
_cell.length_b   1.000
_cell.length_c   1.000
_cell.angle_alpha   90.00
_cell.angle_beta   90.00
_cell.angle_gamma   90.00
#
_symmetry.space_group_name_H-M   'P 1'
#
loop_
_entity.id
_entity.type
_entity.pdbx_description
1 polymer ?
#
loop_
_entity_poly.entity_id
_entity_poly.type
_entity_poly.pdbx_seq_one_letter_code
_entity_poly.pdbx_strand_id
1 'polypeptide(L)'
;MVRRKIGIVYNDPKPDRYGSMGEDKAVIGVLEGVAAVHQALDELGYEVVEVPLLPPYERARDALKAIGTDLAFNLFEGFGGRPKTEATVAKMLSELGFTHTGCSSTALALALDKAKAKDLMQSHGISTPKYQLVTPETVSQFQLRYPCIVKPCGEDASHGLSADSVVHDQEPLERQVAKVSRDFGGKALVEEFVGGREFNATVMGNDEATVLPVSEIVYSLPPGMPRILTYAGKWEEGTPYFDGTKVICPAEIGDEERTQLVQTAMAVFRLLVQRGYARVDMRLDPDGNIQVLEVNPNPDITPGSGAARQAAAASMTYAQFIEKIVSLALHRKTT
;
A
#
# COMPACT_ATOMS: atom_id res chain seq x y z
N MET A 1 -5.41 -28.34 25.02
CA MET A 1 -4.92 -28.28 23.63
C MET A 1 -3.68 -27.42 23.61
N VAL A 2 -2.64 -27.83 22.89
CA VAL A 2 -1.44 -26.98 22.72
C VAL A 2 -1.85 -25.83 21.79
N ARG A 3 -1.66 -24.59 22.25
CA ARG A 3 -1.90 -23.40 21.41
C ARG A 3 -0.91 -23.41 20.26
N ARG A 4 -1.39 -23.08 19.05
CA ARG A 4 -0.49 -22.94 17.90
C ARG A 4 0.31 -21.66 18.03
N LYS A 5 1.63 -21.73 17.87
CA LYS A 5 2.52 -20.59 18.01
C LYS A 5 2.62 -19.82 16.70
N ILE A 6 2.63 -18.48 16.76
CA ILE A 6 2.80 -17.58 15.62
C ILE A 6 3.76 -16.46 15.98
N GLY A 7 4.68 -16.14 15.06
CA GLY A 7 5.61 -15.02 15.20
C GLY A 7 5.10 -13.80 14.43
N ILE A 8 4.89 -12.65 15.10
CA ILE A 8 4.63 -11.36 14.42
C ILE A 8 5.97 -10.77 14.02
N VAL A 9 6.22 -10.73 12.72
CA VAL A 9 7.47 -10.25 12.13
C VAL A 9 7.27 -8.81 11.65
N TYR A 10 8.07 -7.87 12.13
CA TYR A 10 7.97 -6.45 11.78
C TYR A 10 9.33 -5.77 11.83
N ASN A 11 9.47 -4.59 11.23
CA ASN A 11 10.67 -3.77 11.35
C ASN A 11 10.68 -3.03 12.70
N ASP A 12 11.79 -3.11 13.43
CA ASP A 12 11.99 -2.25 14.60
C ASP A 12 12.06 -0.79 14.11
N PRO A 13 11.09 0.08 14.46
CA PRO A 13 11.04 1.46 13.98
C PRO A 13 12.14 2.27 14.63
N LYS A 14 13.22 2.47 13.90
CA LYS A 14 14.33 3.36 14.27
C LYS A 14 14.31 4.60 13.41
N PRO A 15 14.84 5.74 13.89
CA PRO A 15 15.01 6.92 13.05
C PRO A 15 15.68 6.55 11.73
N ASP A 16 15.05 6.93 10.63
CA ASP A 16 15.48 6.65 9.27
C ASP A 16 15.45 7.93 8.40
N ARG A 17 15.53 7.79 7.09
CA ARG A 17 15.51 8.94 6.18
C ARG A 17 14.19 9.73 6.23
N TYR A 18 13.07 9.11 6.57
CA TYR A 18 11.78 9.79 6.68
C TYR A 18 11.73 10.72 7.89
N GLY A 19 12.42 10.39 8.99
CA GLY A 19 12.59 11.29 10.14
C GLY A 19 13.25 12.61 9.77
N SER A 20 14.24 12.59 8.86
CA SER A 20 14.87 13.82 8.34
C SER A 20 13.97 14.66 7.45
N MET A 21 12.88 14.08 6.92
CA MET A 21 11.85 14.73 6.10
C MET A 21 10.63 15.16 6.94
N GLY A 22 10.56 14.80 8.23
CA GLY A 22 9.37 14.98 9.07
C GLY A 22 8.24 13.99 8.76
N GLU A 23 8.55 12.87 8.13
CA GLU A 23 7.58 11.86 7.66
C GLU A 23 7.75 10.51 8.42
N ASP A 24 8.11 10.55 9.71
CA ASP A 24 8.38 9.37 10.54
C ASP A 24 7.14 8.72 11.16
N LYS A 25 6.01 9.43 11.22
CA LYS A 25 4.77 8.91 11.82
C LYS A 25 4.29 7.61 11.16
N ALA A 26 4.41 7.51 9.84
CA ALA A 26 4.05 6.30 9.12
C ALA A 26 4.90 5.08 9.56
N VAL A 27 6.18 5.29 9.83
CA VAL A 27 7.12 4.23 10.25
C VAL A 27 6.85 3.79 11.69
N ILE A 28 6.51 4.74 12.57
CA ILE A 28 6.20 4.47 13.98
C ILE A 28 4.85 3.74 14.08
N GLY A 29 3.91 4.04 13.19
CA GLY A 29 2.57 3.44 13.13
C GLY A 29 2.55 1.91 13.06
N VAL A 30 3.65 1.27 12.59
CA VAL A 30 3.75 -0.20 12.56
C VAL A 30 3.54 -0.82 13.97
N LEU A 31 3.95 -0.15 15.04
CA LEU A 31 3.80 -0.65 16.41
C LEU A 31 2.34 -0.73 16.86
N GLU A 32 1.49 0.18 16.40
CA GLU A 32 0.05 0.12 16.66
C GLU A 32 -0.57 -1.10 15.96
N GLY A 33 -0.15 -1.36 14.73
CA GLY A 33 -0.54 -2.55 13.97
C GLY A 33 -0.09 -3.85 14.66
N VAL A 34 1.16 -3.89 15.15
CA VAL A 34 1.70 -5.04 15.90
C VAL A 34 0.89 -5.30 17.15
N ALA A 35 0.62 -4.27 17.96
CA ALA A 35 -0.16 -4.41 19.19
C ALA A 35 -1.60 -4.91 18.92
N ALA A 36 -2.26 -4.35 17.90
CA ALA A 36 -3.61 -4.75 17.54
C ALA A 36 -3.68 -6.19 17.00
N VAL A 37 -2.72 -6.59 16.14
CA VAL A 37 -2.63 -7.96 15.63
C VAL A 37 -2.29 -8.95 16.75
N HIS A 38 -1.39 -8.59 17.68
CA HIS A 38 -1.07 -9.40 18.85
C HIS A 38 -2.33 -9.70 19.66
N GLN A 39 -3.08 -8.65 20.04
CA GLN A 39 -4.32 -8.82 20.77
C GLN A 39 -5.31 -9.73 20.04
N ALA A 40 -5.52 -9.51 18.74
CA ALA A 40 -6.44 -10.33 17.95
C ALA A 40 -6.01 -11.81 17.87
N LEU A 41 -4.71 -12.08 17.72
CA LEU A 41 -4.18 -13.44 17.71
C LEU A 41 -4.31 -14.14 19.07
N ASP A 42 -4.11 -13.42 20.18
CA ASP A 42 -4.35 -13.93 21.53
C ASP A 42 -5.85 -14.28 21.75
N GLU A 43 -6.78 -13.41 21.31
CA GLU A 43 -8.22 -13.66 21.34
C GLU A 43 -8.59 -14.91 20.52
N LEU A 44 -7.89 -15.17 19.41
CA LEU A 44 -8.04 -16.36 18.59
C LEU A 44 -7.37 -17.61 19.16
N GLY A 45 -6.66 -17.49 20.28
CA GLY A 45 -6.06 -18.60 21.02
C GLY A 45 -4.68 -19.02 20.52
N TYR A 46 -3.95 -18.17 19.77
CA TYR A 46 -2.55 -18.41 19.42
C TYR A 46 -1.61 -18.10 20.59
N GLU A 47 -0.44 -18.74 20.61
CA GLU A 47 0.72 -18.30 21.39
C GLU A 47 1.51 -17.32 20.53
N VAL A 48 1.56 -16.06 20.92
CA VAL A 48 2.13 -14.98 20.09
C VAL A 48 3.55 -14.64 20.55
N VAL A 49 4.46 -14.49 19.60
CA VAL A 49 5.83 -13.99 19.82
C VAL A 49 6.08 -12.81 18.89
N GLU A 50 6.47 -11.67 19.41
CA GLU A 50 6.87 -10.51 18.63
C GLU A 50 8.34 -10.64 18.21
N VAL A 51 8.61 -10.37 16.94
CA VAL A 51 9.91 -10.55 16.30
C VAL A 51 10.31 -9.27 15.57
N PRO A 52 10.85 -8.26 16.31
CA PRO A 52 11.37 -7.06 15.68
C PRO A 52 12.62 -7.39 14.88
N LEU A 53 12.58 -7.12 13.58
CA LEU A 53 13.73 -7.31 12.71
C LEU A 53 14.58 -6.06 12.64
N LEU A 54 15.88 -6.26 12.64
CA LEU A 54 16.90 -5.22 12.55
C LEU A 54 17.87 -5.54 11.41
N PRO A 55 18.41 -4.54 10.70
CA PRO A 55 19.51 -4.76 9.78
C PRO A 55 20.79 -5.16 10.53
N PRO A 56 21.76 -5.84 9.87
CA PRO A 56 21.70 -6.31 8.48
C PRO A 56 20.82 -7.55 8.30
N TYR A 57 20.67 -8.03 7.07
CA TYR A 57 19.84 -9.19 6.73
C TYR A 57 20.23 -10.48 7.47
N GLU A 58 21.52 -10.68 7.75
CA GLU A 58 22.00 -11.82 8.52
C GLU A 58 21.40 -11.85 9.92
N ARG A 59 21.37 -10.70 10.59
CA ARG A 59 20.75 -10.55 11.92
C ARG A 59 19.25 -10.83 11.89
N ALA A 60 18.56 -10.32 10.86
CA ALA A 60 17.15 -10.59 10.65
C ALA A 60 16.88 -12.08 10.43
N ARG A 61 17.72 -12.75 9.63
CA ARG A 61 17.65 -14.20 9.38
C ARG A 61 17.86 -15.01 10.65
N ASP A 62 18.79 -14.62 11.49
CA ASP A 62 19.06 -15.32 12.77
C ASP A 62 17.89 -15.10 13.76
N ALA A 63 17.33 -13.92 13.83
CA ALA A 63 16.13 -13.66 14.62
C ALA A 63 14.94 -14.53 14.16
N LEU A 64 14.71 -14.66 12.85
CA LEU A 64 13.67 -15.52 12.30
C LEU A 64 13.88 -17.00 12.65
N LYS A 65 15.10 -17.52 12.56
CA LYS A 65 15.42 -18.92 12.95
C LYS A 65 15.17 -19.19 14.44
N ALA A 66 15.26 -18.18 15.28
CA ALA A 66 15.11 -18.30 16.73
C ALA A 66 13.65 -18.29 17.22
N ILE A 67 12.65 -18.02 16.37
CA ILE A 67 11.25 -17.86 16.77
C ILE A 67 10.65 -19.13 17.40
N GLY A 68 11.10 -20.31 16.97
CA GLY A 68 10.57 -21.58 17.44
C GLY A 68 9.15 -21.90 16.97
N THR A 69 8.77 -21.39 15.80
CA THR A 69 7.57 -21.72 15.03
C THR A 69 7.85 -21.54 13.54
N ASP A 70 7.08 -22.21 12.70
CA ASP A 70 7.11 -22.10 11.24
C ASP A 70 5.99 -21.22 10.68
N LEU A 71 5.18 -20.59 11.55
CA LEU A 71 4.09 -19.68 11.18
C LEU A 71 4.45 -18.24 11.53
N ALA A 72 4.44 -17.35 10.53
CA ALA A 72 4.76 -15.96 10.67
C ALA A 72 3.61 -15.05 10.22
N PHE A 73 3.21 -14.10 11.07
CA PHE A 73 2.38 -12.97 10.67
C PHE A 73 3.29 -11.83 10.23
N ASN A 74 3.29 -11.52 8.93
CA ASN A 74 4.23 -10.58 8.34
C ASN A 74 3.66 -9.16 8.32
N LEU A 75 4.20 -8.28 9.15
CA LEU A 75 3.95 -6.83 9.21
C LEU A 75 5.22 -6.03 8.89
N PHE A 76 6.16 -6.62 8.17
CA PHE A 76 7.41 -5.96 7.84
C PHE A 76 7.23 -5.01 6.66
N GLU A 77 7.49 -3.72 6.87
CA GLU A 77 7.32 -2.63 5.89
C GLU A 77 8.63 -2.10 5.30
N GLY A 78 9.79 -2.52 5.85
CA GLY A 78 11.09 -2.16 5.31
C GLY A 78 12.12 -1.74 6.35
N PHE A 79 13.40 -1.82 5.98
CA PHE A 79 14.51 -1.35 6.78
C PHE A 79 14.93 0.07 6.40
N GLY A 80 15.02 0.97 7.39
CA GLY A 80 15.62 2.29 7.21
C GLY A 80 14.98 3.13 6.11
N GLY A 81 13.65 3.09 6.00
CA GLY A 81 12.90 3.79 4.97
C GLY A 81 13.17 3.28 3.55
N ARG A 82 13.46 1.98 3.39
CA ARG A 82 13.71 1.37 2.08
C ARG A 82 12.67 0.29 1.78
N PRO A 83 11.53 0.63 1.15
CA PRO A 83 10.44 -0.31 0.87
C PRO A 83 10.88 -1.55 0.09
N LYS A 84 11.90 -1.45 -0.77
CA LYS A 84 12.46 -2.61 -1.50
C LYS A 84 12.90 -3.76 -0.60
N THR A 85 13.19 -3.50 0.67
CA THR A 85 13.62 -4.52 1.62
C THR A 85 12.47 -5.41 2.10
N GLU A 86 11.22 -4.98 1.95
CA GLU A 86 10.01 -5.76 2.24
C GLU A 86 9.98 -7.05 1.42
N ALA A 87 10.13 -6.94 0.10
CA ALA A 87 10.19 -8.10 -0.79
C ALA A 87 11.33 -9.06 -0.43
N THR A 88 12.48 -8.54 0.03
CA THR A 88 13.62 -9.36 0.45
C THR A 88 13.31 -10.17 1.71
N VAL A 89 12.64 -9.55 2.71
CA VAL A 89 12.25 -10.27 3.94
C VAL A 89 11.15 -11.28 3.66
N ALA A 90 10.16 -10.97 2.83
CA ALA A 90 9.14 -11.94 2.40
C ALA A 90 9.76 -13.14 1.67
N LYS A 91 10.80 -12.92 0.84
CA LYS A 91 11.59 -14.00 0.23
C LYS A 91 12.35 -14.82 1.28
N MET A 92 12.97 -14.16 2.25
CA MET A 92 13.69 -14.80 3.34
C MET A 92 12.78 -15.70 4.18
N LEU A 93 11.57 -15.27 4.51
CA LEU A 93 10.56 -16.09 5.19
C LEU A 93 10.26 -17.37 4.39
N SER A 94 10.04 -17.25 3.09
CA SER A 94 9.79 -18.39 2.22
C SER A 94 10.99 -19.34 2.13
N GLU A 95 12.23 -18.81 2.00
CA GLU A 95 13.47 -19.60 1.94
C GLU A 95 13.76 -20.36 3.25
N LEU A 96 13.35 -19.81 4.39
CA LEU A 96 13.45 -20.45 5.70
C LEU A 96 12.31 -21.45 5.97
N GLY A 97 11.38 -21.64 5.04
CA GLY A 97 10.29 -22.59 5.16
C GLY A 97 9.10 -22.09 5.98
N PHE A 98 9.01 -20.79 6.26
CA PHE A 98 7.86 -20.24 6.98
C PHE A 98 6.58 -20.28 6.15
N THR A 99 5.50 -20.72 6.76
CA THR A 99 4.14 -20.34 6.36
C THR A 99 3.92 -18.91 6.83
N HIS A 100 3.82 -17.95 5.93
CA HIS A 100 3.69 -16.54 6.31
C HIS A 100 2.46 -15.88 5.71
N THR A 101 1.88 -14.90 6.40
CA THR A 101 0.78 -14.09 5.89
C THR A 101 1.26 -13.09 4.83
N GLY A 102 0.30 -12.52 4.10
CA GLY A 102 0.55 -11.49 3.11
C GLY A 102 0.94 -12.03 1.73
N CYS A 103 1.43 -11.15 0.91
CA CYS A 103 1.72 -11.38 -0.50
C CYS A 103 3.09 -12.03 -0.73
N SER A 104 3.35 -12.48 -1.96
CA SER A 104 4.65 -13.04 -2.33
C SER A 104 5.69 -11.93 -2.49
N SER A 105 6.97 -12.27 -2.32
CA SER A 105 8.08 -11.36 -2.59
C SER A 105 8.05 -10.81 -4.01
N THR A 106 7.58 -11.59 -4.98
CA THR A 106 7.43 -11.17 -6.38
C THR A 106 6.33 -10.12 -6.53
N ALA A 107 5.18 -10.31 -5.87
CA ALA A 107 4.09 -9.34 -5.90
C ALA A 107 4.49 -8.01 -5.23
N LEU A 108 5.16 -8.08 -4.07
CA LEU A 108 5.70 -6.90 -3.38
C LEU A 108 6.69 -6.12 -4.26
N ALA A 109 7.65 -6.81 -4.86
CA ALA A 109 8.63 -6.16 -5.74
C ALA A 109 8.00 -5.56 -7.00
N LEU A 110 7.01 -6.24 -7.59
CA LEU A 110 6.31 -5.77 -8.78
C LEU A 110 5.46 -4.54 -8.50
N ALA A 111 4.69 -4.56 -7.41
CA ALA A 111 3.81 -3.45 -7.05
C ALA A 111 4.59 -2.19 -6.66
N LEU A 112 5.74 -2.35 -6.01
CA LEU A 112 6.62 -1.24 -5.66
C LEU A 112 7.21 -0.54 -6.90
N ASP A 113 7.46 -1.27 -7.98
CA ASP A 113 7.85 -0.70 -9.28
C ASP A 113 6.60 -0.23 -10.04
N LYS A 114 6.13 0.99 -9.69
CA LYS A 114 4.88 1.55 -10.22
C LYS A 114 4.86 1.59 -11.75
N ALA A 115 5.99 1.86 -12.40
CA ALA A 115 6.09 1.90 -13.84
C ALA A 115 5.86 0.52 -14.46
N LYS A 116 6.55 -0.49 -13.93
CA LYS A 116 6.40 -1.88 -14.40
C LYS A 116 5.01 -2.44 -14.12
N ALA A 117 4.41 -2.10 -12.98
CA ALA A 117 3.03 -2.48 -12.66
C ALA A 117 2.04 -1.87 -13.67
N LYS A 118 2.23 -0.59 -14.03
CA LYS A 118 1.41 0.11 -15.04
C LYS A 118 1.56 -0.50 -16.43
N ASP A 119 2.77 -0.79 -16.87
CA ASP A 119 3.01 -1.44 -18.16
C ASP A 119 2.29 -2.79 -18.24
N LEU A 120 2.35 -3.57 -17.16
CA LEU A 120 1.69 -4.87 -17.10
C LEU A 120 0.16 -4.73 -17.11
N MET A 121 -0.40 -3.77 -16.37
CA MET A 121 -1.84 -3.45 -16.40
C MET A 121 -2.29 -3.05 -17.80
N GLN A 122 -1.59 -2.12 -18.45
CA GLN A 122 -1.93 -1.66 -19.81
C GLN A 122 -1.88 -2.80 -20.82
N SER A 123 -0.88 -3.67 -20.75
CA SER A 123 -0.75 -4.83 -21.65
C SER A 123 -1.89 -5.85 -21.51
N HIS A 124 -2.63 -5.80 -20.39
CA HIS A 124 -3.80 -6.63 -20.11
C HIS A 124 -5.13 -5.86 -20.19
N GLY A 125 -5.14 -4.67 -20.77
CA GLY A 125 -6.36 -3.88 -20.96
C GLY A 125 -6.91 -3.23 -19.70
N ILE A 126 -6.15 -3.15 -18.61
CA ILE A 126 -6.53 -2.44 -17.38
C ILE A 126 -6.06 -0.99 -17.50
N SER A 127 -7.00 -0.06 -17.42
CA SER A 127 -6.74 1.37 -17.56
C SER A 127 -5.99 1.93 -16.36
N THR A 128 -4.94 2.70 -16.64
CA THR A 128 -4.13 3.43 -15.65
C THR A 128 -3.72 4.77 -16.27
N PRO A 129 -3.52 5.85 -15.49
CA PRO A 129 -3.10 7.13 -16.02
C PRO A 129 -1.85 7.00 -16.89
N LYS A 130 -1.82 7.72 -18.02
CA LYS A 130 -0.61 7.81 -18.84
C LYS A 130 0.52 8.37 -17.99
N TYR A 131 1.72 7.84 -18.19
CA TYR A 131 2.86 8.22 -17.38
C TYR A 131 4.16 8.31 -18.19
N GLN A 132 5.12 9.01 -17.63
CA GLN A 132 6.48 9.09 -18.12
C GLN A 132 7.45 9.07 -16.94
N LEU A 133 8.54 8.30 -17.07
CA LEU A 133 9.65 8.35 -16.11
C LEU A 133 10.60 9.48 -16.49
N VAL A 134 10.78 10.43 -15.59
CA VAL A 134 11.48 11.69 -15.85
C VAL A 134 12.61 11.89 -14.83
N THR A 135 13.75 12.40 -15.30
CA THR A 135 14.87 12.88 -14.47
C THR A 135 15.12 14.37 -14.75
N PRO A 136 15.91 15.07 -13.92
CA PRO A 136 16.29 16.45 -14.23
C PRO A 136 16.92 16.63 -15.62
N GLU A 137 17.64 15.61 -16.11
CA GLU A 137 18.29 15.65 -17.43
C GLU A 137 17.32 15.41 -18.59
N THR A 138 16.20 14.72 -18.33
CA THR A 138 15.23 14.34 -19.38
C THR A 138 13.92 15.11 -19.31
N VAL A 139 13.73 16.01 -18.33
CA VAL A 139 12.48 16.74 -18.13
C VAL A 139 12.09 17.62 -19.33
N SER A 140 13.06 18.10 -20.13
CA SER A 140 12.80 18.82 -21.37
C SER A 140 12.15 17.96 -22.47
N GLN A 141 12.16 16.64 -22.32
CA GLN A 141 11.54 15.67 -23.24
C GLN A 141 10.16 15.23 -22.76
N PHE A 142 9.59 15.91 -21.77
CA PHE A 142 8.27 15.61 -21.25
C PHE A 142 7.18 15.90 -22.28
N GLN A 143 6.18 14.98 -22.42
CA GLN A 143 5.19 15.03 -23.49
C GLN A 143 3.74 14.80 -23.05
N LEU A 144 3.49 14.53 -21.74
CA LEU A 144 2.13 14.30 -21.27
C LEU A 144 1.34 15.62 -21.15
N ARG A 145 0.03 15.49 -21.06
CA ARG A 145 -0.88 16.64 -20.90
C ARG A 145 -0.96 17.07 -19.44
N TYR A 146 -0.89 18.37 -19.19
CA TYR A 146 -1.16 18.95 -17.89
C TYR A 146 -2.68 18.98 -17.58
N PRO A 147 -3.08 18.98 -16.29
CA PRO A 147 -2.20 18.84 -15.13
C PRO A 147 -1.62 17.43 -14.97
N CYS A 148 -0.45 17.35 -14.34
CA CYS A 148 0.22 16.11 -14.02
C CYS A 148 0.50 16.01 -12.54
N ILE A 149 0.69 14.78 -12.04
CA ILE A 149 1.18 14.53 -10.68
C ILE A 149 2.56 13.90 -10.74
N VAL A 150 3.49 14.44 -9.92
CA VAL A 150 4.88 13.98 -9.82
C VAL A 150 5.04 13.18 -8.54
N LYS A 151 5.49 11.93 -8.67
CA LYS A 151 5.62 10.97 -7.55
C LYS A 151 7.00 10.34 -7.53
N PRO A 152 7.54 9.94 -6.37
CA PRO A 152 8.64 8.99 -6.32
C PRO A 152 8.23 7.65 -6.94
N CYS A 153 9.09 7.04 -7.75
CA CYS A 153 8.75 5.80 -8.48
C CYS A 153 8.67 4.57 -7.57
N GLY A 154 9.45 4.53 -6.48
CA GLY A 154 9.60 3.37 -5.62
C GLY A 154 9.31 3.63 -4.14
N GLU A 155 8.35 4.50 -3.85
CA GLU A 155 7.87 4.82 -2.50
C GLU A 155 6.40 4.46 -2.35
N ASP A 156 5.95 4.28 -1.10
CA ASP A 156 4.58 4.04 -0.69
C ASP A 156 4.11 5.07 0.36
N ALA A 157 3.03 4.79 1.09
CA ALA A 157 2.50 5.60 2.20
C ALA A 157 2.31 7.10 1.90
N SER A 158 2.26 7.53 0.64
CA SER A 158 2.24 8.93 0.18
C SER A 158 3.47 9.74 0.55
N HIS A 159 4.62 9.09 0.85
CA HIS A 159 5.88 9.80 1.07
C HIS A 159 6.24 10.68 -0.13
N GLY A 160 6.63 11.92 0.17
CA GLY A 160 6.98 12.93 -0.83
C GLY A 160 5.79 13.56 -1.58
N LEU A 161 4.54 13.23 -1.26
CA LEU A 161 3.35 13.84 -1.87
C LEU A 161 2.85 15.04 -1.07
N SER A 162 2.75 16.19 -1.74
CA SER A 162 2.20 17.44 -1.22
C SER A 162 1.32 18.11 -2.29
N ALA A 163 0.70 19.24 -1.97
CA ALA A 163 -0.05 20.03 -2.95
C ALA A 163 0.77 20.34 -4.21
N ASP A 164 2.07 20.65 -4.03
CA ASP A 164 2.98 20.97 -5.12
C ASP A 164 3.31 19.78 -6.05
N SER A 165 2.91 18.56 -5.66
CA SER A 165 3.08 17.38 -6.50
C SER A 165 2.18 17.42 -7.75
N VAL A 166 1.09 18.21 -7.73
CA VAL A 166 0.25 18.44 -8.91
C VAL A 166 0.75 19.69 -9.63
N VAL A 167 1.19 19.52 -10.86
CA VAL A 167 1.83 20.56 -11.67
C VAL A 167 1.00 20.88 -12.91
N HIS A 168 0.99 22.14 -13.31
CA HIS A 168 0.14 22.64 -14.40
C HIS A 168 0.93 23.14 -15.63
N ASP A 169 2.25 23.23 -15.51
CA ASP A 169 3.17 23.66 -16.57
C ASP A 169 4.59 23.15 -16.33
N GLN A 170 5.51 23.53 -17.22
CA GLN A 170 6.88 23.02 -17.28
C GLN A 170 7.73 23.43 -16.05
N GLU A 171 7.64 24.67 -15.60
CA GLU A 171 8.50 25.15 -14.51
C GLU A 171 8.24 24.47 -13.16
N PRO A 172 6.98 24.31 -12.66
CA PRO A 172 6.67 23.46 -11.52
C PRO A 172 7.07 22.00 -11.72
N LEU A 173 6.90 21.44 -12.93
CA LEU A 173 7.34 20.08 -13.24
C LEU A 173 8.84 19.90 -12.99
N GLU A 174 9.67 20.80 -13.53
CA GLU A 174 11.13 20.75 -13.34
C GLU A 174 11.53 20.81 -11.87
N ARG A 175 10.90 21.71 -11.10
CA ARG A 175 11.12 21.81 -9.65
C ARG A 175 10.77 20.52 -8.90
N GLN A 176 9.59 19.93 -9.21
CA GLN A 176 9.14 18.72 -8.54
C GLN A 176 9.97 17.48 -8.93
N VAL A 177 10.33 17.35 -10.20
CA VAL A 177 11.24 16.29 -10.67
C VAL A 177 12.60 16.40 -9.98
N ALA A 178 13.17 17.60 -9.88
CA ALA A 178 14.43 17.83 -9.17
C ALA A 178 14.32 17.49 -7.66
N LYS A 179 13.20 17.87 -7.01
CA LYS A 179 12.93 17.53 -5.62
C LYS A 179 12.86 16.01 -5.42
N VAL A 180 12.06 15.31 -6.18
CA VAL A 180 11.91 13.84 -6.09
C VAL A 180 13.24 13.14 -6.33
N SER A 181 13.99 13.55 -7.36
CA SER A 181 15.31 12.98 -7.68
C SER A 181 16.31 13.15 -6.53
N ARG A 182 16.32 14.32 -5.87
CA ARG A 182 17.20 14.61 -4.75
C ARG A 182 16.83 13.84 -3.49
N ASP A 183 15.53 13.84 -3.14
CA ASP A 183 15.04 13.36 -1.83
C ASP A 183 14.88 11.82 -1.81
N PHE A 184 14.49 11.22 -2.94
CA PHE A 184 14.22 9.78 -3.07
C PHE A 184 15.18 9.05 -4.01
N GLY A 185 15.96 9.79 -4.78
CA GLY A 185 16.88 9.26 -5.79
C GLY A 185 16.17 8.75 -7.04
N GLY A 186 16.93 8.66 -8.15
CA GLY A 186 16.44 8.07 -9.38
C GLY A 186 15.43 8.91 -10.16
N LYS A 187 14.47 8.23 -10.77
CA LYS A 187 13.47 8.82 -11.65
C LYS A 187 12.21 9.21 -10.91
N ALA A 188 11.62 10.34 -11.28
CA ALA A 188 10.25 10.68 -10.90
C ALA A 188 9.27 9.97 -11.86
N LEU A 189 8.19 9.43 -11.31
CA LEU A 189 7.02 9.00 -12.07
C LEU A 189 6.10 10.20 -12.23
N VAL A 190 5.91 10.67 -13.45
CA VAL A 190 4.99 11.76 -13.77
C VAL A 190 3.78 11.16 -14.47
N GLU A 191 2.58 11.42 -13.96
CA GLU A 191 1.32 10.88 -14.48
C GLU A 191 0.36 12.00 -14.88
N GLU A 192 -0.44 11.81 -15.94
CA GLU A 192 -1.59 12.68 -16.19
C GLU A 192 -2.51 12.65 -14.96
N PHE A 193 -2.87 13.81 -14.42
CA PHE A 193 -3.63 13.90 -13.19
C PHE A 193 -5.11 13.57 -13.41
N VAL A 194 -5.59 12.54 -12.75
CA VAL A 194 -7.00 12.12 -12.76
C VAL A 194 -7.71 12.79 -11.58
N GLY A 195 -8.56 13.76 -11.83
CA GLY A 195 -9.18 14.62 -10.80
C GLY A 195 -10.55 14.19 -10.31
N GLY A 196 -11.10 13.06 -10.78
CA GLY A 196 -12.42 12.56 -10.41
C GLY A 196 -12.49 11.92 -9.02
N ARG A 197 -13.62 11.27 -8.73
CA ARG A 197 -13.84 10.55 -7.46
C ARG A 197 -12.77 9.50 -7.24
N GLU A 198 -12.31 9.36 -6.00
CA GLU A 198 -11.26 8.40 -5.61
C GLU A 198 -11.83 7.27 -4.77
N PHE A 199 -11.52 6.05 -5.18
CA PHE A 199 -11.97 4.83 -4.54
C PHE A 199 -10.80 3.92 -4.20
N ASN A 200 -10.98 3.10 -3.19
CA ASN A 200 -10.11 1.97 -2.95
C ASN A 200 -10.90 0.73 -2.54
N ALA A 201 -10.33 -0.44 -2.87
CA ALA A 201 -10.92 -1.72 -2.53
C ALA A 201 -9.84 -2.72 -2.13
N THR A 202 -10.00 -3.35 -0.98
CA THR A 202 -9.13 -4.46 -0.56
C THR A 202 -9.66 -5.76 -1.12
N VAL A 203 -8.78 -6.50 -1.77
CA VAL A 203 -9.03 -7.85 -2.26
C VAL A 203 -8.28 -8.84 -1.39
N MET A 204 -8.94 -9.92 -0.96
CA MET A 204 -8.36 -10.96 -0.10
C MET A 204 -8.64 -12.34 -0.71
N GLY A 205 -7.62 -13.15 -0.84
CA GLY A 205 -7.78 -14.51 -1.34
C GLY A 205 -6.50 -15.13 -1.84
N ASN A 206 -6.63 -16.36 -2.31
CA ASN A 206 -5.65 -17.09 -3.09
C ASN A 206 -6.30 -17.40 -4.45
N ASP A 207 -6.52 -18.68 -4.81
CA ASP A 207 -7.22 -19.06 -6.06
C ASP A 207 -8.63 -18.45 -6.12
N GLU A 208 -9.34 -18.47 -4.98
CA GLU A 208 -10.61 -17.78 -4.78
C GLU A 208 -10.38 -16.51 -3.98
N ALA A 209 -10.70 -15.36 -4.56
CA ALA A 209 -10.54 -14.07 -3.93
C ALA A 209 -11.87 -13.33 -3.81
N THR A 210 -11.97 -12.50 -2.78
CA THR A 210 -13.15 -11.68 -2.48
C THR A 210 -12.73 -10.22 -2.37
N VAL A 211 -13.52 -9.32 -2.93
CA VAL A 211 -13.34 -7.87 -2.78
C VAL A 211 -14.18 -7.42 -1.58
N LEU A 212 -13.55 -6.73 -0.62
CA LEU A 212 -14.24 -6.09 0.49
C LEU A 212 -15.04 -4.87 0.00
N PRO A 213 -16.01 -4.36 0.78
CA PRO A 213 -16.77 -3.17 0.42
C PRO A 213 -15.87 -2.01 -0.01
N VAL A 214 -16.17 -1.42 -1.16
CA VAL A 214 -15.39 -0.30 -1.72
C VAL A 214 -15.51 0.91 -0.81
N SER A 215 -14.39 1.61 -0.57
CA SER A 215 -14.36 2.90 0.11
C SER A 215 -14.21 4.03 -0.90
N GLU A 216 -14.76 5.20 -0.59
CA GLU A 216 -14.53 6.46 -1.29
C GLU A 216 -13.73 7.41 -0.42
N ILE A 217 -12.74 8.09 -1.00
CA ILE A 217 -12.04 9.21 -0.38
C ILE A 217 -12.70 10.50 -0.87
N VAL A 218 -13.36 11.19 0.06
CA VAL A 218 -14.08 12.44 -0.21
C VAL A 218 -13.25 13.62 0.24
N TYR A 219 -13.08 14.59 -0.65
CA TYR A 219 -12.30 15.79 -0.43
C TYR A 219 -13.18 17.01 -0.28
N SER A 220 -13.09 17.69 0.87
CA SER A 220 -13.72 19.00 1.18
C SER A 220 -12.62 20.04 1.40
N LEU A 221 -11.79 20.24 0.38
CA LEU A 221 -10.62 21.10 0.42
C LEU A 221 -10.94 22.54 0.02
N PRO A 222 -10.19 23.54 0.52
CA PRO A 222 -10.26 24.91 0.03
C PRO A 222 -10.07 25.02 -1.49
N PRO A 223 -10.65 26.05 -2.15
CA PRO A 223 -10.47 26.27 -3.58
C PRO A 223 -8.99 26.33 -3.98
N GLY A 224 -8.63 25.69 -5.09
CA GLY A 224 -7.27 25.65 -5.62
C GLY A 224 -6.37 24.56 -5.05
N MET A 225 -6.78 23.88 -3.99
CA MET A 225 -6.03 22.72 -3.49
C MET A 225 -6.37 21.47 -4.31
N PRO A 226 -5.37 20.74 -4.83
CA PRO A 226 -5.61 19.52 -5.59
C PRO A 226 -6.19 18.42 -4.68
N ARG A 227 -7.16 17.68 -5.21
CA ARG A 227 -7.79 16.57 -4.50
C ARG A 227 -6.88 15.34 -4.56
N ILE A 228 -5.90 15.27 -3.65
CA ILE A 228 -4.97 14.14 -3.54
C ILE A 228 -4.79 13.76 -2.07
N LEU A 229 -4.54 12.47 -1.83
CA LEU A 229 -4.22 11.97 -0.49
C LEU A 229 -2.73 12.18 -0.22
N THR A 230 -2.42 13.33 0.38
CA THR A 230 -1.04 13.70 0.76
C THR A 230 -0.59 12.99 2.03
N TYR A 231 0.72 13.04 2.33
CA TYR A 231 1.23 12.63 3.63
C TYR A 231 0.54 13.40 4.77
N ALA A 232 0.42 14.73 4.65
CA ALA A 232 -0.27 15.56 5.62
C ALA A 232 -1.75 15.15 5.80
N GLY A 233 -2.43 14.75 4.72
CA GLY A 233 -3.81 14.28 4.78
C GLY A 233 -4.01 12.97 5.56
N LYS A 234 -2.95 12.19 5.75
CA LYS A 234 -3.00 10.94 6.54
C LYS A 234 -2.52 11.14 7.98
N TRP A 235 -1.52 11.99 8.21
CA TRP A 235 -0.72 11.96 9.43
C TRP A 235 -0.65 13.29 10.20
N GLU A 236 -1.06 14.42 9.62
CA GLU A 236 -0.89 15.75 10.22
C GLU A 236 -2.24 16.38 10.57
N GLU A 237 -2.70 16.09 11.80
CA GLU A 237 -3.94 16.66 12.34
C GLU A 237 -3.93 18.20 12.30
N GLY A 238 -5.10 18.80 12.03
CA GLY A 238 -5.25 20.26 11.96
C GLY A 238 -4.73 20.89 10.66
N THR A 239 -4.30 20.09 9.69
CA THR A 239 -3.98 20.61 8.36
C THR A 239 -5.23 20.59 7.47
N PRO A 240 -5.35 21.51 6.48
CA PRO A 240 -6.48 21.51 5.55
C PRO A 240 -6.69 20.17 4.84
N TYR A 241 -5.62 19.43 4.56
CA TYR A 241 -5.71 18.10 3.96
C TYR A 241 -6.25 17.06 4.93
N PHE A 242 -5.82 17.06 6.19
CA PHE A 242 -6.32 16.11 7.20
C PHE A 242 -7.80 16.36 7.49
N ASP A 243 -8.18 17.60 7.78
CA ASP A 243 -9.54 17.97 8.15
C ASP A 243 -10.51 17.87 6.95
N GLY A 244 -10.00 18.14 5.74
CA GLY A 244 -10.77 18.13 4.50
C GLY A 244 -10.80 16.77 3.79
N THR A 245 -10.16 15.73 4.30
CA THR A 245 -10.16 14.39 3.70
C THR A 245 -10.93 13.41 4.57
N LYS A 246 -11.98 12.81 4.02
CA LYS A 246 -12.82 11.81 4.72
C LYS A 246 -12.92 10.53 3.91
N VAL A 247 -13.03 9.40 4.60
CA VAL A 247 -13.26 8.10 3.96
C VAL A 247 -14.67 7.61 4.31
N ILE A 248 -15.46 7.32 3.29
CA ILE A 248 -16.79 6.73 3.38
C ILE A 248 -16.68 5.25 3.00
N CYS A 249 -17.13 4.36 3.89
CA CYS A 249 -17.14 2.92 3.64
C CYS A 249 -18.40 2.26 4.27
N PRO A 250 -19.23 1.55 3.50
CA PRO A 250 -19.16 1.41 2.03
C PRO A 250 -19.37 2.74 1.29
N ALA A 251 -18.79 2.87 0.10
CA ALA A 251 -18.98 4.04 -0.75
C ALA A 251 -20.46 4.17 -1.20
N GLU A 252 -20.94 5.40 -1.28
CA GLU A 252 -22.28 5.73 -1.77
C GLU A 252 -22.28 5.78 -3.31
N ILE A 253 -22.42 4.61 -3.94
CA ILE A 253 -22.34 4.39 -5.39
C ILE A 253 -23.45 3.46 -5.87
N GLY A 254 -23.84 3.61 -7.14
CA GLY A 254 -24.79 2.72 -7.80
C GLY A 254 -24.23 1.32 -8.01
N ASP A 255 -25.10 0.36 -8.29
CA ASP A 255 -24.71 -1.04 -8.45
C ASP A 255 -23.82 -1.28 -9.66
N GLU A 256 -24.01 -0.54 -10.74
CA GLU A 256 -23.18 -0.62 -11.94
C GLU A 256 -21.74 -0.15 -11.66
N GLU A 257 -21.60 1.05 -11.07
CA GLU A 257 -20.30 1.61 -10.69
C GLU A 257 -19.56 0.68 -9.69
N ARG A 258 -20.32 0.16 -8.71
CA ARG A 258 -19.78 -0.83 -7.74
C ARG A 258 -19.26 -2.07 -8.44
N THR A 259 -20.03 -2.61 -9.38
CA THR A 259 -19.67 -3.81 -10.13
C THR A 259 -18.40 -3.59 -10.94
N GLN A 260 -18.27 -2.46 -11.61
CA GLN A 260 -17.07 -2.10 -12.38
C GLN A 260 -15.83 -1.95 -11.49
N LEU A 261 -15.96 -1.25 -10.34
CA LEU A 261 -14.85 -1.08 -9.39
C LEU A 261 -14.39 -2.44 -8.82
N VAL A 262 -15.34 -3.30 -8.43
CA VAL A 262 -15.06 -4.65 -7.92
C VAL A 262 -14.37 -5.51 -8.98
N GLN A 263 -14.86 -5.50 -10.21
CA GLN A 263 -14.25 -6.26 -11.32
C GLN A 263 -12.85 -5.77 -11.63
N THR A 264 -12.63 -4.44 -11.64
CA THR A 264 -11.32 -3.85 -11.85
C THR A 264 -10.35 -4.23 -10.75
N ALA A 265 -10.74 -4.08 -9.47
CA ALA A 265 -9.90 -4.47 -8.33
C ALA A 265 -9.52 -5.96 -8.37
N MET A 266 -10.49 -6.83 -8.70
CA MET A 266 -10.25 -8.26 -8.85
C MET A 266 -9.29 -8.58 -10.00
N ALA A 267 -9.43 -7.91 -11.16
CA ALA A 267 -8.54 -8.10 -12.30
C ALA A 267 -7.09 -7.69 -11.96
N VAL A 268 -6.91 -6.54 -11.29
CA VAL A 268 -5.60 -6.08 -10.81
C VAL A 268 -4.98 -7.08 -9.83
N PHE A 269 -5.76 -7.54 -8.85
CA PHE A 269 -5.29 -8.52 -7.86
C PHE A 269 -4.82 -9.82 -8.53
N ARG A 270 -5.61 -10.36 -9.44
CA ARG A 270 -5.25 -11.59 -10.17
C ARG A 270 -4.01 -11.43 -11.04
N LEU A 271 -3.80 -10.24 -11.60
CA LEU A 271 -2.67 -9.96 -12.47
C LEU A 271 -1.37 -9.74 -11.68
N LEU A 272 -1.41 -8.94 -10.61
CA LEU A 272 -0.21 -8.42 -9.95
C LEU A 272 0.11 -9.10 -8.62
N VAL A 273 -0.91 -9.64 -7.92
CA VAL A 273 -0.79 -10.09 -6.53
C VAL A 273 -0.99 -11.60 -6.38
N GLN A 274 -2.08 -12.10 -6.91
CA GLN A 274 -2.49 -13.52 -6.99
C GLN A 274 -2.85 -14.18 -5.65
N ARG A 275 -2.27 -13.76 -4.51
CA ARG A 275 -2.52 -14.36 -3.19
C ARG A 275 -2.31 -13.36 -2.05
N GLY A 276 -2.94 -13.63 -0.90
CA GLY A 276 -2.86 -12.80 0.28
C GLY A 276 -3.91 -11.70 0.30
N TYR A 277 -3.51 -10.48 0.50
CA TYR A 277 -4.43 -9.33 0.50
C TYR A 277 -3.73 -8.09 -0.05
N ALA A 278 -4.47 -7.29 -0.82
CA ALA A 278 -3.95 -6.06 -1.41
C ALA A 278 -5.06 -5.03 -1.57
N ARG A 279 -4.73 -3.74 -1.45
CA ARG A 279 -5.62 -2.63 -1.73
C ARG A 279 -5.32 -2.09 -3.13
N VAL A 280 -6.37 -1.94 -3.93
CA VAL A 280 -6.31 -1.31 -5.24
C VAL A 280 -6.89 0.09 -5.13
N ASP A 281 -6.10 1.10 -5.49
CA ASP A 281 -6.48 2.50 -5.45
C ASP A 281 -6.85 2.97 -6.87
N MET A 282 -8.03 3.58 -7.02
CA MET A 282 -8.65 3.87 -8.31
C MET A 282 -9.23 5.28 -8.34
N ARG A 283 -9.30 5.90 -9.53
CA ARG A 283 -10.04 7.15 -9.74
C ARG A 283 -10.87 7.08 -11.00
N LEU A 284 -11.93 7.88 -11.04
CA LEU A 284 -12.67 8.10 -12.26
C LEU A 284 -12.00 9.24 -13.07
N ASP A 285 -11.85 9.03 -14.36
CA ASP A 285 -11.49 10.10 -15.29
C ASP A 285 -12.73 11.00 -15.59
N PRO A 286 -12.58 12.10 -16.34
CA PRO A 286 -13.70 12.97 -16.68
C PRO A 286 -14.82 12.30 -17.46
N ASP A 287 -14.55 11.21 -18.14
CA ASP A 287 -15.51 10.44 -18.92
C ASP A 287 -16.19 9.32 -18.07
N GLY A 288 -15.82 9.22 -16.79
CA GLY A 288 -16.33 8.22 -15.85
C GLY A 288 -15.63 6.87 -15.92
N ASN A 289 -14.54 6.73 -16.68
CA ASN A 289 -13.80 5.48 -16.74
C ASN A 289 -12.88 5.30 -15.53
N ILE A 290 -12.77 4.07 -15.05
CA ILE A 290 -11.91 3.73 -13.92
C ILE A 290 -10.45 3.72 -14.38
N GLN A 291 -9.62 4.49 -13.67
CA GLN A 291 -8.17 4.52 -13.80
C GLN A 291 -7.53 3.94 -12.53
N VAL A 292 -6.77 2.87 -12.65
CA VAL A 292 -6.05 2.27 -11.53
C VAL A 292 -4.80 3.12 -11.25
N LEU A 293 -4.72 3.68 -10.06
CA LEU A 293 -3.57 4.50 -9.64
C LEU A 293 -2.39 3.64 -9.22
N GLU A 294 -2.65 2.70 -8.31
CA GLU A 294 -1.65 1.77 -7.77
C GLU A 294 -2.31 0.55 -7.13
N VAL A 295 -1.50 -0.46 -6.86
CA VAL A 295 -1.84 -1.60 -6.02
C VAL A 295 -0.88 -1.66 -4.85
N ASN A 296 -1.41 -1.86 -3.65
CA ASN A 296 -0.67 -1.90 -2.40
C ASN A 296 -0.82 -3.32 -1.79
N PRO A 297 0.12 -4.26 -2.07
CA PRO A 297 0.15 -5.54 -1.37
C PRO A 297 0.48 -5.32 0.11
N ASN A 298 -0.06 -6.15 1.00
CA ASN A 298 0.07 -6.01 2.45
C ASN A 298 -0.27 -4.59 2.95
N PRO A 299 -1.44 -4.01 2.57
CA PRO A 299 -1.79 -2.68 3.03
C PRO A 299 -1.88 -2.65 4.55
N ASP A 300 -1.73 -1.46 5.14
CA ASP A 300 -1.95 -1.24 6.56
C ASP A 300 -3.28 -1.85 7.01
N ILE A 301 -3.22 -2.65 8.08
CA ILE A 301 -4.35 -3.35 8.70
C ILE A 301 -4.65 -2.88 10.13
N THR A 302 -3.97 -1.83 10.60
CA THR A 302 -4.26 -1.22 11.90
C THR A 302 -5.75 -0.88 12.04
N PRO A 303 -6.38 -1.03 13.21
CA PRO A 303 -7.76 -0.64 13.40
C PRO A 303 -8.03 0.79 12.93
N GLY A 304 -9.05 0.97 12.09
CA GLY A 304 -9.35 2.26 11.47
C GLY A 304 -8.63 2.54 10.14
N SER A 305 -7.64 1.73 9.76
CA SER A 305 -7.05 1.78 8.41
C SER A 305 -8.05 1.42 7.31
N GLY A 306 -7.66 1.63 6.05
CA GLY A 306 -8.54 1.36 4.91
C GLY A 306 -9.04 -0.08 4.86
N ALA A 307 -8.12 -1.06 4.96
CA ALA A 307 -8.45 -2.48 4.90
C ALA A 307 -9.30 -2.95 6.10
N ALA A 308 -8.94 -2.52 7.32
CA ALA A 308 -9.71 -2.85 8.53
C ALA A 308 -11.11 -2.24 8.51
N ARG A 309 -11.27 -1.00 8.01
CA ARG A 309 -12.58 -0.34 7.83
C ARG A 309 -13.46 -1.09 6.84
N GLN A 310 -12.89 -1.54 5.73
CA GLN A 310 -13.60 -2.34 4.73
C GLN A 310 -14.01 -3.71 5.25
N ALA A 311 -13.17 -4.35 6.08
CA ALA A 311 -13.51 -5.59 6.75
C ALA A 311 -14.68 -5.39 7.74
N ALA A 312 -14.66 -4.31 8.53
CA ALA A 312 -15.76 -3.95 9.41
C ALA A 312 -17.06 -3.68 8.65
N ALA A 313 -17.00 -2.99 7.50
CA ALA A 313 -18.15 -2.78 6.61
C ALA A 313 -18.68 -4.09 5.99
N ALA A 314 -17.86 -5.13 5.90
CA ALA A 314 -18.26 -6.50 5.56
C ALA A 314 -18.76 -7.30 6.77
N SER A 315 -19.04 -6.64 7.91
CA SER A 315 -19.50 -7.25 9.16
C SER A 315 -18.50 -8.20 9.83
N MET A 316 -17.21 -8.07 9.56
CA MET A 316 -16.17 -8.80 10.27
C MET A 316 -15.73 -8.02 11.52
N THR A 317 -15.57 -8.71 12.64
CA THR A 317 -14.80 -8.18 13.76
C THR A 317 -13.33 -8.10 13.37
N TYR A 318 -12.53 -7.31 14.09
CA TYR A 318 -11.09 -7.22 13.81
C TYR A 318 -10.40 -8.59 13.95
N ALA A 319 -10.74 -9.36 14.98
CA ALA A 319 -10.22 -10.72 15.16
C ALA A 319 -10.57 -11.65 13.97
N GLN A 320 -11.81 -11.59 13.45
CA GLN A 320 -12.20 -12.34 12.26
C GLN A 320 -11.44 -11.92 11.00
N PHE A 321 -11.15 -10.63 10.87
CA PHE A 321 -10.31 -10.13 9.77
C PHE A 321 -8.89 -10.68 9.85
N ILE A 322 -8.27 -10.65 11.04
CA ILE A 322 -6.93 -11.22 11.27
C ILE A 322 -6.94 -12.75 11.08
N GLU A 323 -7.98 -13.45 11.56
CA GLU A 323 -8.15 -14.89 11.33
C GLU A 323 -8.20 -15.22 9.84
N LYS A 324 -8.94 -14.41 9.04
CA LYS A 324 -9.01 -14.59 7.60
C LYS A 324 -7.63 -14.47 6.96
N ILE A 325 -6.82 -13.48 7.36
CA ILE A 325 -5.44 -13.31 6.87
C ILE A 325 -4.56 -14.52 7.22
N VAL A 326 -4.64 -15.03 8.46
CA VAL A 326 -3.92 -16.24 8.88
C VAL A 326 -4.39 -17.45 8.09
N SER A 327 -5.70 -17.62 7.92
CA SER A 327 -6.29 -18.71 7.15
C SER A 327 -5.79 -18.75 5.71
N LEU A 328 -5.65 -17.59 5.05
CA LEU A 328 -5.09 -17.51 3.71
C LEU A 328 -3.63 -18.02 3.65
N ALA A 329 -2.84 -17.76 4.70
CA ALA A 329 -1.49 -18.29 4.77
C ALA A 329 -1.47 -19.81 4.94
N LEU A 330 -2.35 -20.35 5.78
CA LEU A 330 -2.42 -21.78 6.09
C LEU A 330 -2.95 -22.64 4.94
N HIS A 331 -3.82 -22.08 4.10
CA HIS A 331 -4.45 -22.79 2.96
C HIS A 331 -3.73 -22.51 1.62
N ARG A 332 -2.44 -22.17 1.66
CA ARG A 332 -1.63 -22.08 0.44
C ARG A 332 -1.43 -23.47 -0.16
N LYS A 333 -1.77 -23.65 -1.45
CA LYS A 333 -1.26 -24.79 -2.18
C LYS A 333 0.25 -24.64 -2.30
N THR A 334 0.99 -25.62 -1.81
CA THR A 334 2.42 -25.75 -2.05
C THR A 334 2.62 -25.95 -3.56
N THR A 335 3.09 -24.92 -4.25
CA THR A 335 3.54 -25.04 -5.66
C THR A 335 4.96 -25.54 -5.68
#